data_23f34da9cee2b021022ca687ef2d460f
#
_entry.id   23f34da9cee2b021022ca687ef2d460f
#
_cell.length_a   1.000
_cell.length_b   1.000
_cell.length_c   1.000
_cell.angle_alpha   90.00
_cell.angle_beta   90.00
_cell.angle_gamma   90.00
#
_symmetry.space_group_name_H-M   'P 1'
#
loop_
_entity.id
_entity.type
_entity.pdbx_description
1 polymer ?
#
loop_
_entity_poly.entity_id
_entity_poly.type
_entity_poly.pdbx_seq_one_letter_code
_entity_poly.pdbx_strand_id
1 'polypeptide(L)'
;IFQHFNLLSSRTVFDNAAFPLELIGMDKAKIKAKVDPLLDLVGLTEHRNKYPAQLSGGQKQRVGIARALANDPRVLLSDEATSALDPETTIATLELLKRINKELGLTIVMITHQMDVVKQICDRVAVMNKGIVVEEGSVIDVFRRPQTETTKALIGNIMAQELPGSMLERVREQVAGLDKDSVHILRLSFVGSEVTRPVISEASRM
;
A
#
# COMPACT_ATOMS: atom_id res chain seq x y z
N ILE A 1 -0.60 -13.45 2.03
CA ILE A 1 -0.59 -13.01 0.62
C ILE A 1 0.87 -12.90 0.23
N PHE A 2 1.25 -13.40 -0.93
CA PHE A 2 2.64 -13.48 -1.39
C PHE A 2 2.83 -12.61 -2.64
N GLN A 3 4.07 -12.19 -2.88
CA GLN A 3 4.51 -11.47 -4.07
C GLN A 3 4.18 -12.23 -5.38
N HIS A 4 4.47 -13.54 -5.40
CA HIS A 4 4.13 -14.43 -6.51
C HIS A 4 2.85 -15.19 -6.17
N PHE A 5 1.72 -14.69 -6.38
CA PHE A 5 0.37 -15.19 -6.12
C PHE A 5 0.23 -16.63 -5.54
N ASN A 6 1.15 -17.53 -5.86
CA ASN A 6 1.24 -18.93 -5.42
C ASN A 6 -0.10 -19.68 -5.57
N LEU A 7 -0.78 -19.49 -6.70
CA LEU A 7 -2.03 -20.16 -7.02
C LEU A 7 -1.76 -21.56 -7.56
N LEU A 8 -2.64 -22.49 -7.22
CA LEU A 8 -2.65 -23.83 -7.75
C LEU A 8 -3.15 -23.78 -9.20
N SER A 9 -2.26 -23.99 -10.18
CA SER A 9 -2.52 -23.83 -11.61
C SER A 9 -3.59 -24.77 -12.16
N SER A 10 -3.72 -25.95 -11.56
CA SER A 10 -4.70 -26.97 -11.92
C SER A 10 -6.07 -26.80 -11.26
N ARG A 11 -6.24 -25.76 -10.45
CA ARG A 11 -7.48 -25.48 -9.73
C ARG A 11 -8.12 -24.19 -10.23
N THR A 12 -9.45 -24.15 -10.20
CA THR A 12 -10.21 -22.94 -10.54
C THR A 12 -10.00 -21.83 -9.51
N VAL A 13 -10.52 -20.64 -9.77
CA VAL A 13 -10.59 -19.51 -8.81
C VAL A 13 -11.29 -19.95 -7.53
N PHE A 14 -12.46 -20.60 -7.67
CA PHE A 14 -13.21 -21.10 -6.53
C PHE A 14 -12.41 -22.13 -5.72
N ASP A 15 -11.80 -23.11 -6.38
CA ASP A 15 -11.04 -24.18 -5.71
C ASP A 15 -9.76 -23.65 -5.04
N ASN A 16 -9.13 -22.62 -5.61
CA ASN A 16 -8.02 -21.92 -4.97
C ASN A 16 -8.46 -21.24 -3.67
N ALA A 17 -9.58 -20.52 -3.69
CA ALA A 17 -10.12 -19.88 -2.49
C ALA A 17 -10.60 -20.90 -1.45
N ALA A 18 -11.17 -22.02 -1.90
CA ALA A 18 -11.68 -23.11 -1.07
C ALA A 18 -10.56 -23.94 -0.40
N PHE A 19 -9.36 -23.95 -0.98
CA PHE A 19 -8.28 -24.86 -0.61
C PHE A 19 -7.98 -24.93 0.92
N PRO A 20 -7.86 -23.81 1.65
CA PRO A 20 -7.63 -23.87 3.09
C PRO A 20 -8.76 -24.56 3.86
N LEU A 21 -9.99 -24.44 3.40
CA LEU A 21 -11.17 -25.05 4.03
C LEU A 21 -11.25 -26.57 3.74
N GLU A 22 -10.81 -26.98 2.56
CA GLU A 22 -10.66 -28.40 2.22
C GLU A 22 -9.64 -29.11 3.11
N LEU A 23 -8.50 -28.43 3.39
CA LEU A 23 -7.44 -28.99 4.25
C LEU A 23 -7.90 -29.27 5.68
N ILE A 24 -8.85 -28.50 6.20
CA ILE A 24 -9.44 -28.74 7.52
C ILE A 24 -10.65 -29.69 7.48
N GLY A 25 -10.93 -30.29 6.32
CA GLY A 25 -12.03 -31.26 6.17
C GLY A 25 -13.43 -30.64 6.21
N MET A 26 -13.58 -29.36 5.85
CA MET A 26 -14.90 -28.71 5.87
C MET A 26 -15.82 -29.31 4.80
N ASP A 27 -17.09 -29.45 5.13
CA ASP A 27 -18.14 -29.92 4.22
C ASP A 27 -18.30 -28.99 3.00
N LYS A 28 -18.55 -29.58 1.81
CA LYS A 28 -18.66 -28.85 0.54
C LYS A 28 -19.72 -27.74 0.53
N ALA A 29 -20.86 -27.97 1.18
CA ALA A 29 -21.93 -26.97 1.27
C ALA A 29 -21.48 -25.76 2.11
N LYS A 30 -20.75 -26.01 3.21
CA LYS A 30 -20.17 -24.95 4.05
C LYS A 30 -19.05 -24.21 3.34
N ILE A 31 -18.19 -24.92 2.60
CA ILE A 31 -17.16 -24.30 1.76
C ILE A 31 -17.80 -23.33 0.78
N LYS A 32 -18.83 -23.80 0.04
CA LYS A 32 -19.52 -22.92 -0.93
C LYS A 32 -20.11 -21.69 -0.26
N ALA A 33 -20.78 -21.85 0.88
CA ALA A 33 -21.39 -20.76 1.63
C ALA A 33 -20.35 -19.71 2.12
N LYS A 34 -19.10 -20.11 2.37
CA LYS A 34 -18.02 -19.22 2.76
C LYS A 34 -17.30 -18.57 1.56
N VAL A 35 -17.05 -19.35 0.53
CA VAL A 35 -16.22 -18.89 -0.60
C VAL A 35 -17.00 -17.95 -1.53
N ASP A 36 -18.29 -18.20 -1.78
CA ASP A 36 -19.08 -17.36 -2.68
C ASP A 36 -19.10 -15.87 -2.24
N PRO A 37 -19.37 -15.52 -0.96
CA PRO A 37 -19.27 -14.14 -0.49
C PRO A 37 -17.85 -13.55 -0.58
N LEU A 38 -16.81 -14.37 -0.39
CA LEU A 38 -15.42 -13.90 -0.54
C LEU A 38 -15.07 -13.57 -1.99
N LEU A 39 -15.55 -14.37 -2.94
CA LEU A 39 -15.37 -14.08 -4.35
C LEU A 39 -16.13 -12.82 -4.77
N ASP A 40 -17.29 -12.56 -4.20
CA ASP A 40 -18.03 -11.32 -4.39
C ASP A 40 -17.27 -10.12 -3.83
N LEU A 41 -16.79 -10.21 -2.58
CA LEU A 41 -15.98 -9.20 -1.90
C LEU A 41 -14.75 -8.76 -2.72
N VAL A 42 -14.07 -9.72 -3.36
CA VAL A 42 -12.89 -9.43 -4.19
C VAL A 42 -13.24 -9.16 -5.66
N GLY A 43 -14.52 -9.20 -6.05
CA GLY A 43 -14.99 -8.92 -7.41
C GLY A 43 -14.61 -10.01 -8.44
N LEU A 44 -14.68 -11.28 -8.04
CA LEU A 44 -14.33 -12.43 -8.88
C LEU A 44 -15.47 -13.43 -9.09
N THR A 45 -16.70 -13.08 -8.78
CA THR A 45 -17.88 -13.96 -8.92
C THR A 45 -17.99 -14.54 -10.33
N GLU A 46 -17.89 -13.71 -11.35
CA GLU A 46 -17.96 -14.12 -12.77
C GLU A 46 -16.74 -14.94 -13.24
N HIS A 47 -15.66 -14.94 -12.44
CA HIS A 47 -14.42 -15.63 -12.75
C HIS A 47 -14.26 -16.94 -11.98
N ARG A 48 -15.25 -17.34 -11.17
CA ARG A 48 -15.16 -18.48 -10.26
C ARG A 48 -14.67 -19.80 -10.87
N ASN A 49 -15.04 -20.07 -12.13
CA ASN A 49 -14.71 -21.30 -12.84
C ASN A 49 -13.46 -21.17 -13.73
N LYS A 50 -12.82 -20.00 -13.79
CA LYS A 50 -11.59 -19.78 -14.55
C LYS A 50 -10.39 -20.36 -13.82
N TYR A 51 -9.37 -20.74 -14.60
CA TYR A 51 -8.07 -21.17 -14.09
C TYR A 51 -7.09 -19.99 -14.01
N PRO A 52 -6.04 -20.07 -13.20
CA PRO A 52 -5.05 -18.98 -13.06
C PRO A 52 -4.44 -18.50 -14.38
N ALA A 53 -4.25 -19.39 -15.36
CA ALA A 53 -3.73 -19.03 -16.67
C ALA A 53 -4.65 -18.06 -17.46
N GLN A 54 -5.92 -17.98 -17.10
CA GLN A 54 -6.95 -17.15 -17.77
C GLN A 54 -7.16 -15.80 -17.04
N LEU A 55 -6.34 -15.48 -16.05
CA LEU A 55 -6.49 -14.31 -15.20
C LEU A 55 -5.37 -13.30 -15.40
N SER A 56 -5.69 -12.00 -15.29
CA SER A 56 -4.71 -10.93 -15.16
C SER A 56 -3.93 -11.04 -13.84
N GLY A 57 -2.81 -10.33 -13.71
CA GLY A 57 -2.03 -10.26 -12.46
C GLY A 57 -2.87 -9.82 -11.27
N GLY A 58 -3.64 -8.74 -11.43
CA GLY A 58 -4.54 -8.24 -10.38
C GLY A 58 -5.65 -9.22 -10.00
N GLN A 59 -6.20 -9.94 -10.98
CA GLN A 59 -7.19 -10.99 -10.70
C GLN A 59 -6.56 -12.15 -9.91
N LYS A 60 -5.35 -12.58 -10.27
CA LYS A 60 -4.59 -13.59 -9.51
C LYS A 60 -4.35 -13.15 -8.06
N GLN A 61 -3.99 -11.89 -7.87
CA GLN A 61 -3.80 -11.32 -6.54
C GLN A 61 -5.09 -11.37 -5.71
N ARG A 62 -6.22 -11.00 -6.30
CA ARG A 62 -7.53 -11.06 -5.66
C ARG A 62 -7.95 -12.49 -5.28
N VAL A 63 -7.59 -13.50 -6.08
CA VAL A 63 -7.76 -14.91 -5.70
C VAL A 63 -6.91 -15.25 -4.47
N GLY A 64 -5.66 -14.80 -4.42
CA GLY A 64 -4.77 -14.96 -3.27
C GLY A 64 -5.33 -14.31 -2.00
N ILE A 65 -5.95 -13.14 -2.13
CA ILE A 65 -6.64 -12.45 -1.03
C ILE A 65 -7.85 -13.27 -0.56
N ALA A 66 -8.73 -13.71 -1.46
CA ALA A 66 -9.90 -14.52 -1.11
C ALA A 66 -9.50 -15.82 -0.39
N ARG A 67 -8.45 -16.50 -0.89
CA ARG A 67 -7.89 -17.69 -0.24
C ARG A 67 -7.38 -17.41 1.17
N ALA A 68 -6.69 -16.29 1.37
CA ALA A 68 -6.16 -15.92 2.68
C ALA A 68 -7.27 -15.59 3.69
N LEU A 69 -8.41 -15.10 3.22
CA LEU A 69 -9.58 -14.77 4.06
C LEU A 69 -10.47 -15.97 4.40
N ALA A 70 -10.33 -17.09 3.67
CA ALA A 70 -11.25 -18.23 3.79
C ALA A 70 -11.39 -18.82 5.20
N ASN A 71 -10.32 -18.75 6.01
CA ASN A 71 -10.30 -19.26 7.39
C ASN A 71 -10.67 -18.20 8.44
N ASP A 72 -11.34 -17.11 8.08
CA ASP A 72 -11.70 -16.01 8.97
C ASP A 72 -10.52 -15.52 9.85
N PRO A 73 -9.39 -15.11 9.24
CA PRO A 73 -8.20 -14.73 10.00
C PRO A 73 -8.46 -13.45 10.79
N ARG A 74 -7.84 -13.34 11.98
CA ARG A 74 -7.79 -12.07 12.72
C ARG A 74 -6.67 -11.15 12.23
N VAL A 75 -5.66 -11.74 11.61
CA VAL A 75 -4.48 -11.03 11.06
C VAL A 75 -4.21 -11.53 9.66
N LEU A 76 -4.08 -10.62 8.71
CA LEU A 76 -3.70 -10.88 7.33
C LEU A 76 -2.26 -10.44 7.10
N LEU A 77 -1.40 -11.38 6.72
CA LEU A 77 -0.01 -11.09 6.37
C LEU A 77 0.09 -10.86 4.85
N SER A 78 0.70 -9.75 4.47
CA SER A 78 0.89 -9.35 3.08
C SER A 78 2.37 -9.08 2.83
N ASP A 79 3.01 -9.94 2.06
CA ASP A 79 4.43 -9.86 1.72
C ASP A 79 4.58 -9.41 0.27
N GLU A 80 5.01 -8.16 0.08
CA GLU A 80 5.21 -7.50 -1.22
C GLU A 80 4.08 -7.71 -2.23
N ALA A 81 2.84 -7.76 -1.77
CA ALA A 81 1.67 -8.17 -2.55
C ALA A 81 1.35 -7.28 -3.77
N THR A 82 1.98 -6.11 -3.89
CA THR A 82 1.77 -5.17 -5.00
C THR A 82 2.98 -4.98 -5.89
N SER A 83 4.14 -5.55 -5.54
CA SER A 83 5.41 -5.31 -6.26
C SER A 83 5.42 -5.83 -7.71
N ALA A 84 4.60 -6.85 -8.01
CA ALA A 84 4.48 -7.46 -9.34
C ALA A 84 3.29 -6.90 -10.16
N LEU A 85 2.63 -5.86 -9.69
CA LEU A 85 1.45 -5.27 -10.31
C LEU A 85 1.80 -3.91 -10.96
N ASP A 86 1.06 -3.56 -12.00
CA ASP A 86 1.10 -2.22 -12.58
C ASP A 86 0.50 -1.18 -11.60
N PRO A 87 0.78 0.12 -11.77
CA PRO A 87 0.36 1.16 -10.83
C PRO A 87 -1.16 1.22 -10.59
N GLU A 88 -1.97 1.07 -11.63
CA GLU A 88 -3.43 1.13 -11.54
C GLU A 88 -3.97 -0.06 -10.74
N THR A 89 -3.50 -1.26 -11.07
CA THR A 89 -3.85 -2.49 -10.34
C THR A 89 -3.37 -2.44 -8.88
N THR A 90 -2.20 -1.82 -8.63
CA THR A 90 -1.69 -1.59 -7.28
C THR A 90 -2.67 -0.76 -6.46
N ILE A 91 -3.10 0.40 -6.96
CA ILE A 91 -4.07 1.27 -6.29
C ILE A 91 -5.37 0.50 -5.99
N ALA A 92 -5.93 -0.18 -6.99
CA ALA A 92 -7.16 -0.95 -6.83
C ALA A 92 -7.02 -2.09 -5.79
N THR A 93 -5.83 -2.70 -5.69
CA THR A 93 -5.54 -3.75 -4.69
C THR A 93 -5.44 -3.16 -3.28
N LEU A 94 -4.80 -2.00 -3.12
CA LEU A 94 -4.68 -1.30 -1.84
C LEU A 94 -6.05 -0.83 -1.33
N GLU A 95 -6.90 -0.29 -2.21
CA GLU A 95 -8.27 0.09 -1.88
C GLU A 95 -9.11 -1.12 -1.44
N LEU A 96 -8.95 -2.25 -2.12
CA LEU A 96 -9.58 -3.50 -1.72
C LEU A 96 -9.13 -3.94 -0.32
N LEU A 97 -7.83 -3.91 -0.03
CA LEU A 97 -7.30 -4.27 1.29
C LEU A 97 -7.81 -3.33 2.38
N LYS A 98 -7.89 -2.02 2.12
CA LYS A 98 -8.45 -1.03 3.03
C LYS A 98 -9.94 -1.28 3.32
N ARG A 99 -10.70 -1.63 2.29
CA ARG A 99 -12.11 -2.01 2.43
C ARG A 99 -12.26 -3.27 3.28
N ILE A 100 -11.47 -4.31 3.01
CA ILE A 100 -11.46 -5.57 3.76
C ILE A 100 -11.10 -5.32 5.24
N ASN A 101 -10.07 -4.52 5.52
CA ASN A 101 -9.70 -4.15 6.90
C ASN A 101 -10.89 -3.52 7.63
N LYS A 102 -11.59 -2.57 6.98
CA LYS A 102 -12.72 -1.85 7.57
C LYS A 102 -13.96 -2.73 7.75
N GLU A 103 -14.32 -3.53 6.73
CA GLU A 103 -15.54 -4.35 6.74
C GLU A 103 -15.44 -5.57 7.65
N LEU A 104 -14.25 -6.20 7.68
CA LEU A 104 -14.03 -7.42 8.47
C LEU A 104 -13.37 -7.15 9.84
N GLY A 105 -12.92 -5.93 10.11
CA GLY A 105 -12.26 -5.56 11.37
C GLY A 105 -10.96 -6.32 11.65
N LEU A 106 -10.30 -6.82 10.60
CA LEU A 106 -9.05 -7.59 10.73
C LEU A 106 -7.82 -6.69 10.70
N THR A 107 -6.75 -7.11 11.35
CA THR A 107 -5.45 -6.43 11.27
C THR A 107 -4.70 -6.88 10.02
N ILE A 108 -4.15 -5.92 9.24
CA ILE A 108 -3.29 -6.22 8.10
C ILE A 108 -1.85 -5.85 8.46
N VAL A 109 -0.94 -6.82 8.40
CA VAL A 109 0.51 -6.60 8.50
C VAL A 109 1.08 -6.69 7.09
N MET A 110 1.64 -5.58 6.61
CA MET A 110 2.16 -5.47 5.25
C MET A 110 3.67 -5.30 5.27
N ILE A 111 4.38 -6.12 4.50
CA ILE A 111 5.81 -5.97 4.23
C ILE A 111 5.93 -5.32 2.86
N THR A 112 6.60 -4.19 2.78
CA THR A 112 6.86 -3.47 1.53
C THR A 112 8.07 -2.56 1.65
N HIS A 113 8.76 -2.35 0.53
CA HIS A 113 9.78 -1.30 0.38
C HIS A 113 9.22 -0.06 -0.34
N GLN A 114 7.94 -0.07 -0.72
CA GLN A 114 7.27 1.03 -1.41
C GLN A 114 6.68 2.02 -0.40
N MET A 115 7.39 3.10 -0.14
CA MET A 115 6.97 4.08 0.88
C MET A 115 5.67 4.81 0.53
N ASP A 116 5.33 4.94 -0.76
CA ASP A 116 4.05 5.49 -1.19
C ASP A 116 2.87 4.59 -0.77
N VAL A 117 3.06 3.27 -0.82
CA VAL A 117 2.10 2.29 -0.30
C VAL A 117 1.92 2.48 1.21
N VAL A 118 3.02 2.63 1.96
CA VAL A 118 2.97 2.86 3.41
C VAL A 118 2.17 4.13 3.74
N LYS A 119 2.43 5.24 3.04
CA LYS A 119 1.68 6.49 3.23
C LYS A 119 0.19 6.38 2.93
N GLN A 120 -0.16 5.60 1.91
CA GLN A 120 -1.53 5.54 1.40
C GLN A 120 -2.45 4.70 2.27
N ILE A 121 -1.94 3.61 2.85
CA ILE A 121 -2.79 2.59 3.46
C ILE A 121 -2.48 2.30 4.93
N CYS A 122 -1.25 2.52 5.40
CA CYS A 122 -0.85 2.10 6.74
C CYS A 122 -1.14 3.18 7.79
N ASP A 123 -1.56 2.76 8.98
CA ASP A 123 -1.72 3.61 10.15
C ASP A 123 -0.41 3.70 10.95
N ARG A 124 0.30 2.59 11.04
CA ARG A 124 1.58 2.44 11.77
C ARG A 124 2.64 1.83 10.86
N VAL A 125 3.89 2.12 11.16
CA VAL A 125 5.04 1.55 10.45
C VAL A 125 6.09 1.09 11.46
N ALA A 126 6.74 -0.02 11.14
CA ALA A 126 7.95 -0.50 11.79
C ALA A 126 9.05 -0.62 10.74
N VAL A 127 10.12 0.15 10.91
CA VAL A 127 11.28 0.12 10.01
C VAL A 127 12.24 -0.95 10.48
N MET A 128 12.60 -1.86 9.57
CA MET A 128 13.51 -2.95 9.88
C MET A 128 14.87 -2.76 9.19
N ASN A 129 15.94 -3.09 9.91
CA ASN A 129 17.29 -3.16 9.37
C ASN A 129 17.99 -4.40 9.92
N LYS A 130 18.52 -5.26 9.05
CA LYS A 130 19.22 -6.51 9.40
C LYS A 130 18.46 -7.39 10.39
N GLY A 131 17.12 -7.52 10.19
CA GLY A 131 16.24 -8.35 11.03
C GLY A 131 15.82 -7.73 12.37
N ILE A 132 16.21 -6.48 12.65
CA ILE A 132 15.87 -5.76 13.89
C ILE A 132 14.96 -4.58 13.54
N VAL A 133 13.92 -4.35 14.36
CA VAL A 133 13.12 -3.13 14.28
C VAL A 133 13.95 -1.98 14.85
N VAL A 134 14.27 -1.00 14.00
CA VAL A 134 15.11 0.16 14.37
C VAL A 134 14.30 1.40 14.69
N GLU A 135 13.06 1.48 14.19
CA GLU A 135 12.13 2.58 14.46
C GLU A 135 10.69 2.11 14.25
N GLU A 136 9.76 2.56 15.11
CA GLU A 136 8.33 2.29 14.94
C GLU A 136 7.50 3.48 15.41
N GLY A 137 6.30 3.62 14.83
CA GLY A 137 5.38 4.69 15.23
C GLY A 137 4.17 4.81 14.29
N SER A 138 3.42 5.91 14.45
CA SER A 138 2.44 6.28 13.45
C SER A 138 3.17 6.64 12.13
N VAL A 139 2.54 6.38 10.99
CA VAL A 139 3.12 6.75 9.69
C VAL A 139 3.45 8.25 9.66
N ILE A 140 2.55 9.08 10.18
CA ILE A 140 2.73 10.54 10.21
C ILE A 140 3.97 10.93 11.00
N ASP A 141 4.16 10.38 12.21
CA ASP A 141 5.29 10.75 13.07
C ASP A 141 6.62 10.31 12.49
N VAL A 142 6.72 9.05 12.05
CA VAL A 142 7.94 8.48 11.47
C VAL A 142 8.34 9.22 10.19
N PHE A 143 7.37 9.61 9.35
CA PHE A 143 7.67 10.36 8.12
C PHE A 143 8.02 11.84 8.38
N ARG A 144 7.43 12.46 9.41
CA ARG A 144 7.74 13.87 9.76
C ARG A 144 9.06 14.02 10.51
N ARG A 145 9.40 13.06 11.36
CA ARG A 145 10.55 13.14 12.28
C ARG A 145 11.31 11.83 12.35
N PRO A 146 11.88 11.34 11.22
CA PRO A 146 12.64 10.09 11.23
C PRO A 146 13.84 10.19 12.18
N GLN A 147 13.97 9.23 13.07
CA GLN A 147 15.01 9.25 14.11
C GLN A 147 16.28 8.52 13.64
N THR A 148 16.14 7.43 12.87
CA THR A 148 17.28 6.63 12.46
C THR A 148 17.76 6.99 11.06
N GLU A 149 19.06 6.79 10.79
CA GLU A 149 19.63 6.99 9.45
C GLU A 149 18.99 6.05 8.41
N THR A 150 18.63 4.83 8.81
CA THR A 150 17.90 3.89 7.94
C THR A 150 16.56 4.47 7.51
N THR A 151 15.79 5.01 8.45
CA THR A 151 14.48 5.62 8.14
C THR A 151 14.65 6.87 7.28
N LYS A 152 15.62 7.73 7.58
CA LYS A 152 15.93 8.91 6.77
C LYS A 152 16.29 8.54 5.33
N ALA A 153 17.10 7.51 5.13
CA ALA A 153 17.48 7.04 3.82
C ALA A 153 16.28 6.48 3.02
N LEU A 154 15.39 5.71 3.68
CA LEU A 154 14.17 5.17 3.05
C LEU A 154 13.20 6.26 2.65
N ILE A 155 13.00 7.26 3.51
CA ILE A 155 12.07 8.37 3.28
C ILE A 155 12.67 9.45 2.39
N GLY A 156 13.99 9.66 2.45
CA GLY A 156 14.71 10.69 1.73
C GLY A 156 14.53 10.59 0.21
N ASN A 157 14.46 9.40 -0.33
CA ASN A 157 14.19 9.17 -1.75
C ASN A 157 12.79 9.65 -2.19
N ILE A 158 11.86 9.80 -1.27
CA ILE A 158 10.50 10.31 -1.56
C ILE A 158 10.39 11.80 -1.27
N MET A 159 11.09 12.28 -0.24
CA MET A 159 11.12 13.70 0.10
C MET A 159 12.04 14.50 -0.81
N ALA A 160 13.03 13.86 -1.39
CA ALA A 160 13.88 14.39 -2.46
C ALA A 160 13.21 14.25 -3.83
N GLN A 161 11.95 14.64 -3.98
CA GLN A 161 11.52 15.13 -5.26
C GLN A 161 12.29 16.43 -5.45
N GLU A 162 13.45 16.35 -6.12
CA GLU A 162 14.16 17.50 -6.66
C GLU A 162 13.15 18.33 -7.43
N LEU A 163 13.21 19.64 -7.23
CA LEU A 163 12.43 20.54 -8.08
C LEU A 163 12.74 20.15 -9.54
N PRO A 164 11.72 19.95 -10.40
CA PRO A 164 11.96 19.64 -11.81
C PRO A 164 13.04 20.57 -12.37
N GLY A 165 14.00 20.05 -13.12
CA GLY A 165 15.13 20.84 -13.63
C GLY A 165 14.69 22.12 -14.31
N SER A 166 13.58 22.10 -15.06
CA SER A 166 12.92 23.26 -15.64
C SER A 166 12.47 24.32 -14.60
N MET A 167 12.13 23.90 -13.39
CA MET A 167 11.74 24.81 -12.32
C MET A 167 12.97 25.43 -11.63
N LEU A 168 14.04 24.64 -11.48
CA LEU A 168 15.32 25.14 -10.99
C LEU A 168 15.94 26.15 -11.94
N GLU A 169 15.84 25.96 -13.26
CA GLU A 169 16.31 26.92 -14.26
C GLU A 169 15.50 28.20 -14.18
N ARG A 170 14.17 28.15 -14.14
CA ARG A 170 13.32 29.35 -13.97
C ARG A 170 13.63 30.12 -12.69
N VAL A 171 13.83 29.42 -11.58
CA VAL A 171 14.22 30.05 -10.33
C VAL A 171 15.57 30.70 -10.45
N ARG A 172 16.58 30.04 -11.07
CA ARG A 172 17.92 30.63 -11.33
C ARG A 172 17.86 31.87 -12.19
N GLU A 173 17.04 31.87 -13.25
CA GLU A 173 16.83 33.03 -14.12
C GLU A 173 16.17 34.20 -13.37
N GLN A 174 15.18 33.95 -12.52
CA GLN A 174 14.49 34.98 -11.74
C GLN A 174 15.35 35.58 -10.62
N VAL A 175 16.31 34.82 -10.09
CA VAL A 175 17.22 35.27 -9.02
C VAL A 175 18.56 35.77 -9.60
N ALA A 176 18.81 35.60 -10.90
CA ALA A 176 20.02 36.11 -11.56
C ALA A 176 20.00 37.63 -11.54
N GLY A 177 20.77 38.25 -10.65
CA GLY A 177 20.85 39.71 -10.48
C GLY A 177 20.35 40.23 -9.12
N LEU A 178 19.78 39.33 -8.28
CA LEU A 178 19.46 39.69 -6.90
C LEU A 178 20.64 39.37 -5.97
N ASP A 179 20.79 40.18 -4.92
CA ASP A 179 21.81 39.94 -3.89
C ASP A 179 21.58 38.58 -3.23
N LYS A 180 22.63 37.76 -3.13
CA LYS A 180 22.56 36.40 -2.58
C LYS A 180 22.01 36.33 -1.16
N ASP A 181 22.16 37.40 -0.38
CA ASP A 181 21.68 37.52 0.98
C ASP A 181 20.20 37.95 1.10
N SER A 182 19.58 38.36 -0.02
CA SER A 182 18.20 38.88 -0.05
C SER A 182 17.18 37.88 -0.58
N VAL A 183 17.61 36.70 -1.05
CA VAL A 183 16.70 35.69 -1.61
C VAL A 183 16.79 34.36 -0.87
N HIS A 184 15.70 33.96 -0.25
CA HIS A 184 15.55 32.67 0.42
C HIS A 184 14.52 31.83 -0.30
N ILE A 185 14.90 30.59 -0.70
CA ILE A 185 13.97 29.61 -1.24
C ILE A 185 13.53 28.73 -0.10
N LEU A 186 12.25 28.79 0.25
CA LEU A 186 11.63 27.97 1.29
C LEU A 186 10.81 26.85 0.65
N ARG A 187 11.06 25.61 1.07
CA ARG A 187 10.21 24.47 0.76
C ARG A 187 9.23 24.26 1.90
N LEU A 188 7.93 24.42 1.63
CA LEU A 188 6.87 24.14 2.60
C LEU A 188 6.27 22.76 2.30
N SER A 189 6.20 21.93 3.32
CA SER A 189 5.56 20.60 3.24
C SER A 189 4.38 20.55 4.20
N PHE A 190 3.17 20.33 3.67
CA PHE A 190 1.94 20.24 4.44
C PHE A 190 1.53 18.79 4.60
N VAL A 191 1.10 18.38 5.79
CA VAL A 191 0.73 17.00 6.12
C VAL A 191 -0.59 16.99 6.90
N GLY A 192 -1.49 16.08 6.54
CA GLY A 192 -2.78 15.90 7.23
C GLY A 192 -3.75 17.06 7.00
N SER A 193 -4.46 17.46 8.04
CA SER A 193 -5.46 18.54 7.99
C SER A 193 -4.90 19.93 7.65
N GLU A 194 -3.61 20.12 7.77
CA GLU A 194 -2.94 21.38 7.42
C GLU A 194 -3.03 21.72 5.92
N VAL A 195 -3.20 20.70 5.07
CA VAL A 195 -3.34 20.88 3.60
C VAL A 195 -4.54 21.75 3.23
N THR A 196 -5.58 21.76 4.05
CA THR A 196 -6.84 22.51 3.81
C THR A 196 -6.83 23.93 4.38
N ARG A 197 -5.79 24.32 5.13
CA ARG A 197 -5.67 25.66 5.70
C ARG A 197 -4.97 26.63 4.75
N PRO A 198 -5.34 27.90 4.70
CA PRO A 198 -4.70 28.92 3.87
C PRO A 198 -3.38 29.42 4.49
N VAL A 199 -2.45 28.50 4.83
CA VAL A 199 -1.21 28.75 5.56
C VAL A 199 -0.32 29.78 4.87
N ILE A 200 -0.26 29.78 3.51
CA ILE A 200 0.56 30.73 2.76
C ILE A 200 0.01 32.16 2.90
N SER A 201 -1.32 32.32 2.86
CA SER A 201 -1.96 33.63 3.05
C SER A 201 -1.91 34.14 4.48
N GLU A 202 -1.81 33.25 5.46
CA GLU A 202 -1.59 33.60 6.87
C GLU A 202 -0.13 33.99 7.12
N ALA A 203 0.83 33.24 6.58
CA ALA A 203 2.26 33.53 6.71
C ALA A 203 2.69 34.82 5.99
N SER A 204 2.01 35.22 4.91
CA SER A 204 2.31 36.47 4.19
C SER A 204 1.78 37.75 4.90
N ARG A 205 1.03 37.60 6.00
CA ARG A 205 0.50 38.71 6.82
C ARG A 205 1.31 38.97 8.10
N MET A 206 2.32 38.16 8.38
CA MET A 206 3.31 38.33 9.44
C MET A 206 4.53 39.10 8.92
#